data_d85f9f482c4a8354cd31a9ecb0a8fec7
#
_entry.id   d85f9f482c4a8354cd31a9ecb0a8fec7
#
_cell.length_a   1.000
_cell.length_b   1.000
_cell.length_c   1.000
_cell.angle_alpha   90.00
_cell.angle_beta   90.00
_cell.angle_gamma   90.00
#
_symmetry.space_group_name_H-M   'P 1'
#
loop_
_entity.id
_entity.type
_entity.pdbx_description
1 polymer ?
#
loop_
_entity_poly.entity_id
_entity_poly.type
_entity_poly.pdbx_seq_one_letter_code
_entity_poly.pdbx_strand_id
1 'polypeptide(L)'
;FNRSWDCMYFTDVVDAMAPAKLDYVTTAVPLDSVDPLNLRPEGMDFLEGIEHPIMREQARDYFVNQSFRRDLYVRGATRLSTAEQRQALFNTRFILLQAPESVPVHVRGPAGEASLQTEIYGPVLEALTANNYAPKTLRQLSAAASSLASDDVLQALNVLIGMNAVAPCQSEAAEKGVQARCNDLNLELCKRSLLNDKIQVLASPVTGG
;
A
#
# COMPACT_ATOMS: atom_id res chain seq x y z
N PHE A 1 -21.38 17.71 15.85
CA PHE A 1 -21.77 16.35 16.22
C PHE A 1 -22.75 15.82 15.18
N ASN A 2 -22.51 14.62 14.64
CA ASN A 2 -23.43 13.98 13.72
C ASN A 2 -24.74 13.66 14.45
N ARG A 3 -25.89 13.89 13.77
CA ARG A 3 -27.21 13.51 14.29
C ARG A 3 -27.45 12.00 14.27
N SER A 4 -26.76 11.30 13.37
CA SER A 4 -26.81 9.86 13.21
C SER A 4 -25.40 9.32 13.27
N TRP A 5 -25.17 8.41 14.19
CA TRP A 5 -23.93 7.65 14.31
C TRP A 5 -24.33 6.19 14.45
N ASP A 6 -24.39 5.51 13.30
CA ASP A 6 -24.78 4.11 13.23
C ASP A 6 -23.52 3.27 12.92
N CYS A 7 -23.20 2.35 13.82
CA CYS A 7 -22.16 1.37 13.57
C CYS A 7 -22.70 0.32 12.58
N MET A 8 -21.96 0.08 11.51
CA MET A 8 -22.30 -0.91 10.49
C MET A 8 -21.25 -2.01 10.47
N TYR A 9 -21.67 -3.23 10.25
CA TYR A 9 -20.75 -4.30 9.90
C TYR A 9 -20.24 -4.12 8.46
N PHE A 10 -19.09 -4.72 8.16
CA PHE A 10 -18.53 -4.65 6.81
C PHE A 10 -19.50 -5.20 5.75
N THR A 11 -20.19 -6.30 6.06
CA THR A 11 -21.23 -6.88 5.19
C THR A 11 -22.36 -5.89 4.90
N ASP A 12 -22.81 -5.14 5.91
CA ASP A 12 -23.88 -4.14 5.73
C ASP A 12 -23.44 -3.00 4.78
N VAL A 13 -22.16 -2.61 4.88
CA VAL A 13 -21.60 -1.59 3.99
C VAL A 13 -21.51 -2.12 2.56
N VAL A 14 -21.07 -3.37 2.36
CA VAL A 14 -21.03 -4.00 1.03
C VAL A 14 -22.43 -4.05 0.41
N ASP A 15 -23.44 -4.47 1.18
CA ASP A 15 -24.83 -4.54 0.73
C ASP A 15 -25.39 -3.15 0.39
N ALA A 16 -25.05 -2.12 1.18
CA ALA A 16 -25.46 -0.74 0.91
C ALA A 16 -24.77 -0.16 -0.34
N MET A 17 -23.58 -0.62 -0.70
CA MET A 17 -22.84 -0.19 -1.90
C MET A 17 -23.28 -0.91 -3.19
N ALA A 18 -23.83 -2.13 -3.07
CA ALA A 18 -24.22 -2.96 -4.20
C ALA A 18 -25.23 -2.30 -5.18
N PRO A 19 -26.28 -1.56 -4.74
CA PRO A 19 -27.20 -0.85 -5.66
C PRO A 19 -26.50 0.19 -6.53
N ALA A 20 -25.38 0.78 -6.04
CA ALA A 20 -24.57 1.73 -6.80
C ALA A 20 -23.56 1.03 -7.73
N LYS A 21 -23.59 -0.32 -7.81
CA LYS A 21 -22.65 -1.16 -8.56
C LYS A 21 -21.20 -0.94 -8.11
N LEU A 22 -21.01 -0.75 -6.82
CA LEU A 22 -19.70 -0.62 -6.19
C LEU A 22 -19.32 -1.95 -5.57
N ASP A 23 -18.27 -2.56 -6.08
CA ASP A 23 -17.70 -3.81 -5.57
C ASP A 23 -16.51 -3.51 -4.65
N TYR A 24 -16.45 -4.19 -3.51
CA TYR A 24 -15.27 -4.13 -2.63
C TYR A 24 -14.05 -4.74 -3.33
N VAL A 25 -12.93 -4.07 -3.22
CA VAL A 25 -11.66 -4.52 -3.79
C VAL A 25 -10.67 -4.91 -2.71
N THR A 26 -10.38 -3.99 -1.79
CA THR A 26 -9.39 -4.19 -0.72
C THR A 26 -9.47 -3.08 0.32
N THR A 27 -8.76 -3.24 1.43
CA THR A 27 -8.50 -2.14 2.36
C THR A 27 -7.58 -1.08 1.74
N ALA A 28 -7.78 0.19 2.11
CA ALA A 28 -6.88 1.29 1.76
C ALA A 28 -5.67 1.39 2.71
N VAL A 29 -5.57 0.51 3.71
CA VAL A 29 -4.47 0.44 4.68
C VAL A 29 -3.62 -0.80 4.37
N PRO A 30 -2.45 -0.65 3.72
CA PRO A 30 -1.67 -1.81 3.26
C PRO A 30 -1.30 -2.80 4.37
N LEU A 31 -1.01 -2.32 5.58
CA LEU A 31 -0.67 -3.20 6.71
C LEU A 31 -1.83 -4.08 7.17
N ASP A 32 -3.09 -3.64 6.96
CA ASP A 32 -4.25 -4.45 7.33
C ASP A 32 -4.35 -5.73 6.49
N SER A 33 -3.73 -5.77 5.30
CA SER A 33 -3.69 -6.94 4.42
C SER A 33 -2.57 -7.94 4.75
N VAL A 34 -1.70 -7.63 5.72
CA VAL A 34 -0.56 -8.48 6.11
C VAL A 34 -1.00 -9.42 7.23
N ASP A 35 -1.50 -10.60 6.89
CA ASP A 35 -2.06 -11.56 7.85
C ASP A 35 -1.15 -11.89 9.03
N PRO A 36 0.15 -12.21 8.85
CA PRO A 36 1.02 -12.53 9.99
C PRO A 36 1.24 -11.38 10.98
N LEU A 37 0.98 -10.13 10.54
CA LEU A 37 1.08 -8.95 11.40
C LEU A 37 -0.20 -8.71 12.21
N ASN A 38 -1.34 -9.17 11.68
CA ASN A 38 -2.66 -8.84 12.19
C ASN A 38 -3.35 -9.99 12.89
N LEU A 39 -3.01 -11.23 12.52
CA LEU A 39 -3.70 -12.44 12.96
C LEU A 39 -2.73 -13.39 13.66
N ARG A 40 -3.23 -14.07 14.67
CA ARG A 40 -2.55 -15.24 15.26
C ARG A 40 -2.78 -16.46 14.35
N PRO A 41 -1.94 -17.52 14.45
CA PRO A 41 -2.08 -18.71 13.63
C PRO A 41 -3.49 -19.29 13.61
N GLU A 42 -4.15 -19.38 14.77
CA GLU A 42 -5.51 -19.93 14.88
C GLU A 42 -6.55 -19.10 14.11
N GLY A 43 -6.33 -17.77 14.02
CA GLY A 43 -7.16 -16.86 13.23
C GLY A 43 -6.93 -17.03 11.74
N MET A 44 -5.70 -17.24 11.30
CA MET A 44 -5.37 -17.52 9.90
C MET A 44 -6.01 -18.84 9.45
N ASP A 45 -5.82 -19.91 10.23
CA ASP A 45 -6.42 -21.24 9.95
C ASP A 45 -7.94 -21.17 9.87
N PHE A 46 -8.58 -20.40 10.75
CA PHE A 46 -10.04 -20.21 10.73
C PHE A 46 -10.48 -19.49 9.45
N LEU A 47 -9.79 -18.43 9.04
CA LEU A 47 -10.15 -17.65 7.85
C LEU A 47 -9.93 -18.43 6.55
N GLU A 48 -8.95 -19.32 6.49
CA GLU A 48 -8.75 -20.22 5.35
C GLU A 48 -9.96 -21.13 5.08
N GLY A 49 -10.68 -21.51 6.12
CA GLY A 49 -11.91 -22.31 6.02
C GLY A 49 -13.11 -21.54 5.47
N ILE A 50 -13.04 -20.22 5.29
CA ILE A 50 -14.14 -19.40 4.79
C ILE A 50 -13.95 -19.13 3.29
N GLU A 51 -14.76 -19.78 2.44
CA GLU A 51 -14.68 -19.62 0.99
C GLU A 51 -15.20 -18.27 0.49
N HIS A 52 -16.25 -17.73 1.13
CA HIS A 52 -16.89 -16.49 0.69
C HIS A 52 -16.03 -15.26 1.09
N PRO A 53 -15.49 -14.48 0.13
CA PRO A 53 -14.49 -13.45 0.42
C PRO A 53 -15.02 -12.33 1.34
N ILE A 54 -16.29 -11.92 1.17
CA ILE A 54 -16.88 -10.87 2.04
C ILE A 54 -17.07 -11.38 3.47
N MET A 55 -17.48 -12.64 3.64
CA MET A 55 -17.60 -13.23 4.98
C MET A 55 -16.24 -13.43 5.64
N ARG A 56 -15.20 -13.75 4.85
CA ARG A 56 -13.83 -13.85 5.35
C ARG A 56 -13.35 -12.50 5.89
N GLU A 57 -13.59 -11.41 5.18
CA GLU A 57 -13.26 -10.05 5.64
C GLU A 57 -14.04 -9.65 6.88
N GLN A 58 -15.35 -9.97 6.95
CA GLN A 58 -16.14 -9.73 8.15
C GLN A 58 -15.62 -10.52 9.35
N ALA A 59 -15.27 -11.79 9.16
CA ALA A 59 -14.69 -12.61 10.22
C ALA A 59 -13.33 -12.07 10.66
N ARG A 60 -12.50 -11.59 9.72
CA ARG A 60 -11.23 -10.93 10.02
C ARG A 60 -11.41 -9.73 10.96
N ASP A 61 -12.44 -8.90 10.72
CA ASP A 61 -12.73 -7.75 11.57
C ASP A 61 -12.93 -8.14 13.04
N TYR A 62 -13.55 -9.28 13.31
CA TYR A 62 -13.71 -9.78 14.66
C TYR A 62 -12.37 -10.21 15.29
N PHE A 63 -11.51 -10.87 14.54
CA PHE A 63 -10.19 -11.30 15.05
C PHE A 63 -9.27 -10.13 15.39
N VAL A 64 -9.31 -9.05 14.61
CA VAL A 64 -8.45 -7.88 14.81
C VAL A 64 -9.13 -6.77 15.62
N ASN A 65 -10.39 -6.98 16.04
CA ASN A 65 -11.23 -5.98 16.72
C ASN A 65 -11.29 -4.66 15.93
N GLN A 66 -11.58 -4.76 14.63
CA GLN A 66 -11.58 -3.63 13.70
C GLN A 66 -12.74 -2.69 14.03
N SER A 67 -12.41 -1.51 14.55
CA SER A 67 -13.41 -0.50 14.91
C SER A 67 -13.63 0.55 13.82
N PHE A 68 -12.70 0.68 12.87
CA PHE A 68 -12.77 1.65 11.79
C PHE A 68 -12.10 1.11 10.52
N ARG A 69 -12.85 1.02 9.43
CA ARG A 69 -12.34 0.57 8.13
C ARG A 69 -12.13 1.74 7.17
N ARG A 70 -11.16 1.60 6.31
CA ARG A 70 -10.94 2.42 5.11
C ARG A 70 -10.81 1.49 3.93
N ASP A 71 -11.87 1.40 3.14
CA ASP A 71 -11.99 0.41 2.07
C ASP A 71 -12.04 1.06 0.70
N LEU A 72 -11.56 0.35 -0.31
CA LEU A 72 -11.63 0.74 -1.71
C LEU A 72 -12.76 -0.03 -2.39
N TYR A 73 -13.66 0.71 -3.00
CA TYR A 73 -14.75 0.18 -3.83
C TYR A 73 -14.56 0.67 -5.26
N VAL A 74 -14.84 -0.19 -6.24
CA VAL A 74 -14.70 0.12 -7.66
C VAL A 74 -16.02 -0.15 -8.36
N ARG A 75 -16.46 0.80 -9.19
CA ARG A 75 -17.66 0.67 -10.00
C ARG A 75 -17.34 0.01 -11.32
N GLY A 76 -18.02 -1.10 -11.62
CA GLY A 76 -17.86 -1.80 -12.89
C GLY A 76 -16.45 -2.34 -13.11
N ALA A 77 -15.84 -2.91 -12.10
CA ALA A 77 -14.51 -3.48 -12.17
C ALA A 77 -14.43 -4.59 -13.23
N THR A 78 -13.48 -4.48 -14.15
CA THR A 78 -13.10 -5.58 -15.03
C THR A 78 -12.02 -6.41 -14.34
N ARG A 79 -12.32 -7.70 -14.12
CA ARG A 79 -11.33 -8.61 -13.55
C ARG A 79 -10.28 -8.96 -14.58
N LEU A 80 -9.04 -8.68 -14.28
CA LEU A 80 -7.89 -9.12 -15.07
C LEU A 80 -7.67 -10.62 -14.90
N SER A 81 -7.22 -11.29 -15.95
CA SER A 81 -6.70 -12.65 -15.83
C SER A 81 -5.46 -12.68 -14.93
N THR A 82 -5.14 -13.85 -14.36
CA THR A 82 -3.95 -14.03 -13.52
C THR A 82 -2.66 -13.58 -14.22
N ALA A 83 -2.55 -13.83 -15.53
CA ALA A 83 -1.39 -13.42 -16.32
C ALA A 83 -1.29 -11.89 -16.44
N GLU A 84 -2.42 -11.21 -16.71
CA GLU A 84 -2.48 -9.74 -16.79
C GLU A 84 -2.22 -9.09 -15.44
N GLN A 85 -2.78 -9.64 -14.34
CA GLN A 85 -2.51 -9.17 -12.98
C GLN A 85 -1.02 -9.26 -12.66
N ARG A 86 -0.40 -10.42 -12.94
CA ARG A 86 1.03 -10.63 -12.74
C ARG A 86 1.86 -9.64 -13.57
N GLN A 87 1.53 -9.46 -14.84
CA GLN A 87 2.23 -8.53 -15.70
C GLN A 87 2.12 -7.08 -15.19
N ALA A 88 0.92 -6.63 -14.81
CA ALA A 88 0.69 -5.30 -14.26
C ALA A 88 1.53 -5.10 -12.98
N LEU A 89 1.49 -6.06 -12.07
CA LEU A 89 2.22 -6.03 -10.81
C LEU A 89 3.74 -5.95 -11.03
N PHE A 90 4.30 -6.82 -11.91
CA PHE A 90 5.73 -6.82 -12.21
C PHE A 90 6.22 -5.56 -12.92
N ASN A 91 5.32 -4.81 -13.56
CA ASN A 91 5.61 -3.52 -14.19
C ASN A 91 5.36 -2.32 -13.26
N THR A 92 4.75 -2.53 -12.09
CA THR A 92 4.58 -1.46 -11.10
C THR A 92 5.94 -1.03 -10.58
N ARG A 93 6.15 0.29 -10.56
CA ARG A 93 7.40 0.94 -10.11
C ARG A 93 7.25 1.36 -8.64
N PHE A 94 8.35 1.29 -7.92
CA PHE A 94 8.43 1.67 -6.51
C PHE A 94 9.63 2.57 -6.28
N ILE A 95 9.51 3.49 -5.32
CA ILE A 95 10.59 4.38 -4.89
C ILE A 95 10.69 4.37 -3.37
N LEU A 96 11.92 4.45 -2.86
CA LEU A 96 12.20 4.64 -1.45
C LEU A 96 11.99 6.13 -1.10
N LEU A 97 11.23 6.41 -0.03
CA LEU A 97 10.87 7.76 0.39
C LEU A 97 11.80 8.33 1.46
N GLN A 98 12.58 7.50 2.10
CA GLN A 98 13.48 7.87 3.20
C GLN A 98 14.78 7.08 3.12
N ALA A 99 15.82 7.54 3.79
CA ALA A 99 17.09 6.82 3.85
C ALA A 99 16.90 5.45 4.51
N PRO A 100 17.58 4.37 4.04
CA PRO A 100 17.43 3.02 4.59
C PRO A 100 17.61 2.95 6.10
N GLU A 101 18.53 3.75 6.63
CA GLU A 101 18.86 3.83 8.06
C GLU A 101 17.71 4.44 8.90
N SER A 102 16.81 5.15 8.23
CA SER A 102 15.63 5.77 8.84
C SER A 102 14.41 4.87 8.82
N VAL A 103 14.46 3.73 8.11
CA VAL A 103 13.36 2.76 8.08
C VAL A 103 13.29 2.06 9.43
N PRO A 104 12.17 2.12 10.15
CA PRO A 104 12.04 1.44 11.43
C PRO A 104 12.25 -0.07 11.28
N VAL A 105 13.02 -0.67 12.17
CA VAL A 105 13.29 -2.12 12.17
C VAL A 105 12.15 -2.96 12.76
N HIS A 106 11.14 -2.30 13.30
CA HIS A 106 9.95 -2.93 13.88
C HIS A 106 8.68 -2.38 13.25
N VAL A 107 7.71 -3.25 13.06
CA VAL A 107 6.35 -2.92 12.63
C VAL A 107 5.36 -3.47 13.64
N ARG A 108 4.33 -2.71 13.98
CA ARG A 108 3.31 -3.11 14.96
C ARG A 108 1.97 -3.33 14.28
N GLY A 109 1.33 -4.43 14.62
CA GLY A 109 -0.04 -4.76 14.22
C GLY A 109 -0.86 -5.31 15.38
N PRO A 110 -2.13 -5.65 15.18
CA PRO A 110 -3.01 -6.24 16.19
C PRO A 110 -2.48 -7.53 16.82
N ALA A 111 -1.75 -8.36 16.07
CA ALA A 111 -1.13 -9.59 16.60
C ALA A 111 0.11 -9.32 17.46
N GLY A 112 0.66 -8.11 17.45
CA GLY A 112 1.84 -7.72 18.22
C GLY A 112 2.84 -6.91 17.42
N GLU A 113 4.10 -6.95 17.86
CA GLU A 113 5.22 -6.29 17.20
C GLU A 113 6.07 -7.34 16.47
N ALA A 114 6.40 -7.06 15.22
CA ALA A 114 7.26 -7.89 14.39
C ALA A 114 8.52 -7.12 14.01
N SER A 115 9.67 -7.81 14.03
CA SER A 115 10.93 -7.25 13.54
C SER A 115 11.08 -7.51 12.04
N LEU A 116 11.55 -6.51 11.30
CA LEU A 116 11.92 -6.66 9.91
C LEU A 116 13.18 -7.53 9.81
N GLN A 117 13.05 -8.71 9.23
CA GLN A 117 14.17 -9.64 9.09
C GLN A 117 15.17 -9.08 8.07
N THR A 118 16.41 -8.85 8.50
CA THR A 118 17.46 -8.24 7.66
C THR A 118 17.70 -9.04 6.38
N GLU A 119 17.55 -10.36 6.43
CA GLU A 119 17.72 -11.27 5.31
C GLU A 119 16.68 -11.04 4.19
N ILE A 120 15.50 -10.52 4.53
CA ILE A 120 14.41 -10.21 3.59
C ILE A 120 14.45 -8.73 3.19
N TYR A 121 14.48 -7.85 4.17
CA TYR A 121 14.36 -6.41 3.93
C TYR A 121 15.66 -5.77 3.45
N GLY A 122 16.82 -6.28 3.87
CA GLY A 122 18.13 -5.78 3.47
C GLY A 122 18.33 -5.76 1.95
N PRO A 123 18.20 -6.89 1.25
CA PRO A 123 18.35 -6.94 -0.21
C PRO A 123 17.35 -6.05 -0.96
N VAL A 124 16.11 -5.92 -0.44
CA VAL A 124 15.07 -5.07 -1.05
C VAL A 124 15.43 -3.58 -0.90
N LEU A 125 15.84 -3.16 0.29
CA LEU A 125 16.26 -1.78 0.55
C LEU A 125 17.52 -1.43 -0.24
N GLU A 126 18.51 -2.31 -0.31
CA GLU A 126 19.72 -2.14 -1.12
C GLU A 126 19.35 -1.98 -2.61
N ALA A 127 18.48 -2.84 -3.13
CA ALA A 127 18.00 -2.73 -4.50
C ALA A 127 17.29 -1.39 -4.77
N LEU A 128 16.50 -0.88 -3.81
CA LEU A 128 15.81 0.40 -3.93
C LEU A 128 16.76 1.60 -3.93
N THR A 129 17.89 1.55 -3.23
CA THR A 129 18.88 2.64 -3.20
C THR A 129 19.75 2.71 -4.46
N ALA A 130 19.89 1.60 -5.19
CA ALA A 130 20.72 1.55 -6.40
C ALA A 130 20.31 2.63 -7.41
N ASN A 131 21.25 3.05 -8.26
CA ASN A 131 21.05 4.09 -9.28
C ASN A 131 20.48 5.40 -8.72
N ASN A 132 21.02 5.86 -7.62
CA ASN A 132 20.64 7.12 -6.97
C ASN A 132 19.13 7.19 -6.66
N TYR A 133 18.60 6.13 -6.03
CA TYR A 133 17.18 6.02 -5.63
C TYR A 133 16.17 6.10 -6.80
N ALA A 134 16.62 5.88 -8.03
CA ALA A 134 15.70 5.87 -9.18
C ALA A 134 14.58 4.82 -8.98
N PRO A 135 13.33 5.12 -9.36
CA PRO A 135 12.23 4.18 -9.28
C PRO A 135 12.52 2.86 -10.00
N LYS A 136 12.16 1.74 -9.41
CA LYS A 136 12.39 0.39 -9.96
C LYS A 136 11.11 -0.41 -10.02
N THR A 137 10.95 -1.19 -11.08
CA THR A 137 9.83 -2.13 -11.19
C THR A 137 10.00 -3.30 -10.23
N LEU A 138 8.88 -3.95 -9.84
CA LEU A 138 8.94 -5.20 -9.07
C LEU A 138 9.85 -6.23 -9.76
N ARG A 139 9.81 -6.31 -11.10
CA ARG A 139 10.70 -7.18 -11.88
C ARG A 139 12.18 -6.89 -11.62
N GLN A 140 12.56 -5.62 -11.63
CA GLN A 140 13.94 -5.21 -11.36
C GLN A 140 14.35 -5.47 -9.91
N LEU A 141 13.45 -5.23 -8.95
CA LEU A 141 13.70 -5.50 -7.54
C LEU A 141 13.85 -7.00 -7.28
N SER A 142 12.97 -7.84 -7.84
CA SER A 142 13.09 -9.30 -7.72
C SER A 142 14.37 -9.85 -8.38
N ALA A 143 14.82 -9.25 -9.48
CA ALA A 143 16.07 -9.65 -10.12
C ALA A 143 17.31 -9.22 -9.30
N ALA A 144 17.27 -8.06 -8.66
CA ALA A 144 18.35 -7.55 -7.81
C ALA A 144 18.43 -8.32 -6.47
N ALA A 145 17.28 -8.58 -5.85
CA ALA A 145 17.17 -9.39 -4.62
C ALA A 145 17.02 -10.88 -4.96
N SER A 146 17.92 -11.42 -5.75
CA SER A 146 17.86 -12.79 -6.32
C SER A 146 17.88 -13.92 -5.30
N SER A 147 18.23 -13.65 -4.04
CA SER A 147 18.16 -14.59 -2.92
C SER A 147 16.72 -14.81 -2.43
N LEU A 148 15.76 -13.96 -2.83
CA LEU A 148 14.37 -13.99 -2.40
C LEU A 148 13.45 -14.45 -3.54
N ALA A 149 12.35 -15.11 -3.18
CA ALA A 149 11.25 -15.32 -4.12
C ALA A 149 10.55 -13.97 -4.43
N SER A 150 9.96 -13.84 -5.62
CA SER A 150 9.27 -12.60 -6.00
C SER A 150 8.11 -12.25 -5.08
N ASP A 151 7.47 -13.26 -4.49
CA ASP A 151 6.36 -13.08 -3.55
C ASP A 151 6.86 -12.52 -2.21
N ASP A 152 8.05 -12.92 -1.75
CA ASP A 152 8.69 -12.35 -0.55
C ASP A 152 9.06 -10.88 -0.78
N VAL A 153 9.60 -10.55 -1.96
CA VAL A 153 9.88 -9.16 -2.34
C VAL A 153 8.61 -8.32 -2.35
N LEU A 154 7.51 -8.86 -2.90
CA LEU A 154 6.22 -8.18 -2.92
C LEU A 154 5.68 -7.97 -1.50
N GLN A 155 5.75 -8.98 -0.65
CA GLN A 155 5.31 -8.88 0.74
C GLN A 155 6.14 -7.85 1.50
N ALA A 156 7.47 -7.84 1.33
CA ALA A 156 8.34 -6.83 1.92
C ALA A 156 7.97 -5.41 1.45
N LEU A 157 7.69 -5.22 0.16
CA LEU A 157 7.23 -3.94 -0.38
C LEU A 157 5.89 -3.51 0.24
N ASN A 158 4.93 -4.41 0.41
CA ASN A 158 3.65 -4.09 1.04
C ASN A 158 3.82 -3.60 2.48
N VAL A 159 4.69 -4.24 3.25
CA VAL A 159 5.03 -3.77 4.60
C VAL A 159 5.70 -2.40 4.56
N LEU A 160 6.71 -2.21 3.70
CA LEU A 160 7.42 -0.93 3.56
C LEU A 160 6.49 0.20 3.09
N ILE A 161 5.52 -0.09 2.21
CA ILE A 161 4.48 0.88 1.80
C ILE A 161 3.60 1.25 3.01
N GLY A 162 3.15 0.26 3.76
CA GLY A 162 2.34 0.49 4.95
C GLY A 162 3.07 1.27 6.05
N MET A 163 4.40 1.19 6.08
CA MET A 163 5.27 1.98 6.96
C MET A 163 5.61 3.37 6.39
N ASN A 164 5.11 3.73 5.23
CA ASN A 164 5.45 4.95 4.48
C ASN A 164 6.96 5.08 4.15
N ALA A 165 7.67 3.97 4.07
CA ALA A 165 9.07 3.95 3.67
C ALA A 165 9.24 3.85 2.14
N VAL A 166 8.28 3.25 1.45
CA VAL A 166 8.23 3.06 0.00
C VAL A 166 6.90 3.55 -0.54
N ALA A 167 6.89 4.08 -1.76
CA ALA A 167 5.66 4.40 -2.48
C ALA A 167 5.64 3.76 -3.87
N PRO A 168 4.45 3.36 -4.37
CA PRO A 168 4.28 3.07 -5.79
C PRO A 168 4.43 4.36 -6.61
N CYS A 169 4.97 4.23 -7.83
CA CYS A 169 5.22 5.36 -8.72
C CYS A 169 4.24 5.38 -9.89
N GLN A 170 4.04 6.57 -10.42
CA GLN A 170 3.38 6.78 -11.70
C GLN A 170 4.17 6.14 -12.85
N SER A 171 3.51 5.90 -13.99
CA SER A 171 4.22 5.48 -15.20
C SER A 171 5.21 6.56 -15.66
N GLU A 172 6.30 6.17 -16.31
CA GLU A 172 7.27 7.14 -16.84
C GLU A 172 6.66 8.14 -17.82
N ALA A 173 5.64 7.71 -18.57
CA ALA A 173 4.93 8.59 -19.49
C ALA A 173 4.13 9.67 -18.73
N ALA A 174 3.45 9.28 -17.64
CA ALA A 174 2.73 10.23 -16.79
C ALA A 174 3.72 11.18 -16.09
N GLU A 175 4.81 10.66 -15.52
CA GLU A 175 5.87 11.43 -14.88
C GLU A 175 6.42 12.51 -15.81
N LYS A 176 6.87 12.12 -17.02
CA LYS A 176 7.39 13.06 -18.04
C LYS A 176 6.35 14.08 -18.49
N GLY A 177 5.09 13.66 -18.61
CA GLY A 177 3.99 14.52 -19.05
C GLY A 177 3.63 15.65 -18.07
N VAL A 178 3.88 15.47 -16.77
CA VAL A 178 3.52 16.44 -15.71
C VAL A 178 4.72 17.15 -15.08
N GLN A 179 5.94 16.72 -15.38
CA GLN A 179 7.18 17.23 -14.78
C GLN A 179 7.26 18.77 -14.77
N ALA A 180 7.03 19.41 -15.91
CA ALA A 180 7.11 20.86 -16.03
C ALA A 180 6.08 21.55 -15.12
N ARG A 181 4.84 21.06 -15.10
CA ARG A 181 3.77 21.62 -14.25
C ARG A 181 4.06 21.44 -12.75
N CYS A 182 4.63 20.30 -12.36
CA CYS A 182 5.06 20.08 -10.97
C CYS A 182 6.18 21.04 -10.59
N ASN A 183 7.14 21.28 -11.49
CA ASN A 183 8.23 22.24 -11.23
C ASN A 183 7.70 23.67 -11.07
N ASP A 184 6.78 24.11 -11.93
CA ASP A 184 6.15 25.44 -11.85
C ASP A 184 5.36 25.58 -10.54
N LEU A 185 4.56 24.57 -10.18
CA LEU A 185 3.83 24.55 -8.92
C LEU A 185 4.77 24.60 -7.71
N ASN A 186 5.81 23.79 -7.70
CA ASN A 186 6.79 23.76 -6.61
C ASN A 186 7.51 25.10 -6.45
N LEU A 187 7.86 25.75 -7.56
CA LEU A 187 8.45 27.09 -7.50
C LEU A 187 7.50 28.09 -6.84
N GLU A 188 6.21 28.05 -7.16
CA GLU A 188 5.21 28.92 -6.54
C GLU A 188 4.98 28.55 -5.05
N LEU A 189 4.92 27.25 -4.71
CA LEU A 189 4.82 26.80 -3.32
C LEU A 189 6.02 27.25 -2.49
N CYS A 190 7.25 27.14 -3.03
CA CYS A 190 8.46 27.64 -2.36
C CYS A 190 8.42 29.15 -2.12
N LYS A 191 7.96 29.96 -3.09
CA LYS A 191 7.79 31.40 -2.90
C LYS A 191 6.80 31.71 -1.78
N ARG A 192 5.68 31.00 -1.74
CA ARG A 192 4.64 31.20 -0.71
C ARG A 192 5.07 30.70 0.66
N SER A 193 5.87 29.66 0.75
CA SER A 193 6.39 29.15 2.02
C SER A 193 7.29 30.14 2.74
N LEU A 194 7.94 31.06 2.02
CA LEU A 194 8.70 32.16 2.62
C LEU A 194 7.82 33.16 3.41
N LEU A 195 6.52 33.19 3.09
CA LEU A 195 5.53 34.08 3.71
C LEU A 195 4.57 33.34 4.63
N ASN A 196 4.57 32.02 4.60
CA ASN A 196 3.60 31.18 5.34
C ASN A 196 4.23 29.83 5.69
N ASP A 197 4.60 29.65 6.94
CA ASP A 197 5.19 28.45 7.52
C ASP A 197 4.29 27.19 7.49
N LYS A 198 3.00 27.34 7.17
CA LYS A 198 2.06 26.23 7.03
C LYS A 198 2.20 25.49 5.69
N ILE A 199 2.92 26.05 4.71
CA ILE A 199 3.17 25.41 3.42
C ILE A 199 4.43 24.55 3.56
N GLN A 200 4.25 23.23 3.72
CA GLN A 200 5.32 22.24 3.93
C GLN A 200 5.20 21.06 2.96
N VAL A 201 4.65 21.28 1.76
CA VAL A 201 4.42 20.25 0.76
C VAL A 201 4.99 20.67 -0.59
N LEU A 202 5.45 19.67 -1.36
CA LEU A 202 5.86 19.82 -2.75
C LEU A 202 5.17 18.75 -3.59
N ALA A 203 4.84 19.08 -4.83
CA ALA A 203 4.28 18.11 -5.76
C ALA A 203 5.38 17.19 -6.30
N SER A 204 5.10 15.89 -6.33
CA SER A 204 5.99 14.87 -6.91
C SER A 204 5.40 14.31 -8.20
N PRO A 205 6.07 14.46 -9.35
CA PRO A 205 5.63 13.82 -10.58
C PRO A 205 5.81 12.30 -10.53
N VAL A 206 6.67 11.80 -9.65
CA VAL A 206 7.00 10.37 -9.52
C VAL A 206 5.92 9.63 -8.76
N THR A 207 5.48 10.14 -7.61
CA THR A 207 4.47 9.50 -6.76
C THR A 207 3.04 9.93 -7.10
N GLY A 208 2.88 11.06 -7.81
CA GLY A 208 1.57 11.60 -8.19
C GLY A 208 0.88 12.40 -7.09
N GLY A 209 1.60 12.79 -6.05
CA GLY A 209 1.08 13.56 -4.91
C GLY A 209 2.11 14.53 -4.35
#